data_7e96e18ab120995583e94e1a0694bf91
#
_entry.id   7e96e18ab120995583e94e1a0694bf91
#
_cell.length_a   1.000
_cell.length_b   1.000
_cell.length_c   1.000
_cell.angle_alpha   90.00
_cell.angle_beta   90.00
_cell.angle_gamma   90.00
#
_symmetry.space_group_name_H-M   'P 1'
#
loop_
_entity.id
_entity.type
_entity.pdbx_description
1 polymer ?
#
loop_
_entity_poly.entity_id
_entity_poly.type
_entity_poly.pdbx_seq_one_letter_code
_entity_poly.pdbx_strand_id
1 'polypeptide(L)'
;RPALRRLMADIEAGKVDCVVVYKVDRLSRSLLDFSRIMEVFDKHDVTFVSVTQLFNTQTSMGRLMMNVLLSFAQFERELISERTRDKMAAARRKGKYVGGQPILGYDVDRDAGRLVVNELEAAQIREIFQLYLEHEALLAVVAELDQRGWTTKRWTTRKGKQRGGRAFNKNSLYNLLTNVTYVGKVRYRDELHEGEHEAIVDVATFERVQNVLRRNHRTGGAEVRNQFGALLKGLLHCTPCGCSMSHSHSTKQGNKRYRYY
;
A
#
# COMPACT_ATOMS: atom_id res chain seq x y z
N ARG A 1 18.87 -24.70 -10.56
CA ARG A 1 19.38 -26.03 -10.99
C ARG A 1 18.40 -26.64 -11.97
N PRO A 2 18.78 -26.90 -13.26
CA PRO A 2 17.85 -27.44 -14.27
C PRO A 2 17.32 -28.83 -13.91
N ALA A 3 18.20 -29.72 -13.41
CA ALA A 3 17.82 -31.08 -13.00
C ALA A 3 16.79 -31.10 -11.87
N LEU A 4 16.91 -30.23 -10.87
CA LEU A 4 15.92 -30.11 -9.79
C LEU A 4 14.55 -29.66 -10.31
N ARG A 5 14.51 -28.73 -11.27
CA ARG A 5 13.24 -28.28 -11.89
C ARG A 5 12.55 -29.41 -12.64
N ARG A 6 13.34 -30.25 -13.35
CA ARG A 6 12.80 -31.44 -14.02
C ARG A 6 12.23 -32.43 -13.01
N LEU A 7 12.98 -32.74 -11.94
CA LEU A 7 12.51 -33.60 -10.87
C LEU A 7 11.19 -33.09 -10.27
N MET A 8 11.08 -31.78 -9.96
CA MET A 8 9.85 -31.21 -9.42
C MET A 8 8.67 -31.33 -10.39
N ALA A 9 8.89 -31.12 -11.69
CA ALA A 9 7.86 -31.31 -12.72
C ALA A 9 7.42 -32.78 -12.86
N ASP A 10 8.35 -33.71 -12.76
CA ASP A 10 8.03 -35.16 -12.79
C ASP A 10 7.25 -35.59 -11.56
N ILE A 11 7.52 -35.03 -10.37
CA ILE A 11 6.77 -35.25 -9.14
C ILE A 11 5.35 -34.69 -9.28
N GLU A 12 5.20 -33.44 -9.73
CA GLU A 12 3.89 -32.82 -9.97
C GLU A 12 3.06 -33.59 -11.01
N ALA A 13 3.72 -34.26 -11.95
CA ALA A 13 3.08 -35.14 -12.94
C ALA A 13 2.77 -36.58 -12.41
N GLY A 14 3.05 -36.88 -11.13
CA GLY A 14 2.80 -38.19 -10.52
C GLY A 14 3.68 -39.33 -11.05
N LYS A 15 4.89 -39.03 -11.56
CA LYS A 15 5.80 -40.00 -12.15
C LYS A 15 6.85 -40.54 -11.18
N VAL A 16 6.89 -40.01 -9.97
CA VAL A 16 7.93 -40.33 -8.98
C VAL A 16 7.29 -40.63 -7.64
N ASP A 17 7.51 -41.83 -7.12
CA ASP A 17 7.00 -42.29 -5.81
C ASP A 17 8.07 -42.10 -4.70
N CYS A 18 9.34 -42.12 -5.06
CA CYS A 18 10.43 -42.07 -4.09
C CYS A 18 11.64 -41.31 -4.66
N VAL A 19 12.21 -40.44 -3.83
CA VAL A 19 13.44 -39.74 -4.14
C VAL A 19 14.53 -40.18 -3.18
N VAL A 20 15.61 -40.76 -3.74
CA VAL A 20 16.76 -41.21 -2.96
C VAL A 20 17.94 -40.32 -3.23
N VAL A 21 18.57 -39.82 -2.15
CA VAL A 21 19.79 -39.02 -2.24
C VAL A 21 20.90 -39.60 -1.38
N TYR A 22 22.15 -39.40 -1.79
CA TYR A 22 23.29 -39.86 -0.99
C TYR A 22 23.39 -39.09 0.32
N LYS A 23 23.25 -37.76 0.26
CA LYS A 23 23.20 -36.82 1.41
C LYS A 23 22.18 -35.73 1.16
N VAL A 24 21.56 -35.21 2.23
CA VAL A 24 20.56 -34.12 2.16
C VAL A 24 21.11 -32.87 1.49
N ASP A 25 22.42 -32.55 1.70
CA ASP A 25 23.09 -31.38 1.09
C ASP A 25 23.15 -31.44 -0.45
N ARG A 26 23.04 -32.64 -1.03
CA ARG A 26 22.96 -32.82 -2.50
C ARG A 26 21.65 -32.29 -3.07
N LEU A 27 20.56 -32.37 -2.33
CA LEU A 27 19.27 -31.83 -2.71
C LEU A 27 19.24 -30.31 -2.47
N SER A 28 19.55 -29.87 -1.28
CA SER A 28 19.63 -28.44 -0.93
C SER A 28 20.67 -28.18 0.14
N ARG A 29 21.37 -27.02 0.03
CA ARG A 29 22.29 -26.50 1.06
C ARG A 29 21.57 -25.52 2.01
N SER A 30 20.39 -25.07 1.65
CA SER A 30 19.55 -24.19 2.46
C SER A 30 18.45 -25.01 3.10
N LEU A 31 18.29 -24.90 4.40
CA LEU A 31 17.21 -25.52 5.15
C LEU A 31 15.84 -25.03 4.64
N LEU A 32 15.77 -23.77 4.28
CA LEU A 32 14.58 -23.13 3.73
C LEU A 32 14.17 -23.71 2.35
N ASP A 33 15.13 -23.95 1.47
CA ASP A 33 14.86 -24.57 0.17
C ASP A 33 14.54 -26.04 0.34
N PHE A 34 15.21 -26.72 1.27
CA PHE A 34 14.92 -28.12 1.60
C PHE A 34 13.47 -28.26 2.11
N SER A 35 13.02 -27.39 3.02
CA SER A 35 11.65 -27.44 3.53
C SER A 35 10.60 -27.29 2.41
N ARG A 36 10.83 -26.37 1.46
CA ARG A 36 9.91 -26.19 0.31
C ARG A 36 9.84 -27.41 -0.58
N ILE A 37 10.98 -28.08 -0.78
CA ILE A 37 11.04 -29.33 -1.56
C ILE A 37 10.25 -30.42 -0.83
N MET A 38 10.43 -30.53 0.49
CA MET A 38 9.74 -31.52 1.30
C MET A 38 8.22 -31.26 1.39
N GLU A 39 7.77 -30.00 1.44
CA GLU A 39 6.36 -29.63 1.34
C GLU A 39 5.71 -30.14 0.03
N VAL A 40 6.46 -30.08 -1.09
CA VAL A 40 5.98 -30.61 -2.37
C VAL A 40 5.95 -32.15 -2.36
N PHE A 41 6.97 -32.80 -1.79
CA PHE A 41 7.02 -34.25 -1.67
C PHE A 41 5.85 -34.79 -0.84
N ASP A 42 5.59 -34.17 0.32
CA ASP A 42 4.48 -34.52 1.19
C ASP A 42 3.12 -34.33 0.49
N LYS A 43 2.95 -33.24 -0.23
CA LYS A 43 1.72 -32.93 -0.99
C LYS A 43 1.42 -33.99 -2.08
N HIS A 44 2.44 -34.60 -2.64
CA HIS A 44 2.33 -35.59 -3.73
C HIS A 44 2.61 -37.01 -3.26
N ASP A 45 2.63 -37.30 -1.94
CA ASP A 45 2.90 -38.59 -1.31
C ASP A 45 4.25 -39.22 -1.73
N VAL A 46 5.24 -38.37 -2.07
CA VAL A 46 6.57 -38.81 -2.49
C VAL A 46 7.46 -39.08 -1.28
N THR A 47 7.96 -40.31 -1.16
CA THR A 47 8.90 -40.68 -0.11
C THR A 47 10.28 -40.09 -0.35
N PHE A 48 10.92 -39.59 0.72
CA PHE A 48 12.30 -39.12 0.67
C PHE A 48 13.22 -39.99 1.53
N VAL A 49 14.34 -40.41 0.97
CA VAL A 49 15.34 -41.28 1.63
C VAL A 49 16.73 -40.68 1.43
N SER A 50 17.49 -40.50 2.52
CA SER A 50 18.93 -40.21 2.50
C SER A 50 19.72 -41.44 2.96
N VAL A 51 20.68 -41.85 2.14
CA VAL A 51 21.42 -43.10 2.38
C VAL A 51 22.37 -42.97 3.59
N THR A 52 23.10 -41.86 3.69
CA THR A 52 24.16 -41.71 4.71
C THR A 52 23.68 -41.11 6.02
N GLN A 53 22.51 -40.50 6.06
CA GLN A 53 21.99 -39.78 7.23
C GLN A 53 20.83 -40.50 7.92
N LEU A 54 20.55 -41.77 7.55
CA LEU A 54 19.44 -42.58 8.06
C LEU A 54 18.10 -41.83 8.11
N PHE A 55 17.90 -40.93 7.13
CA PHE A 55 16.70 -40.10 7.03
C PHE A 55 15.72 -40.77 6.03
N ASN A 56 14.61 -41.25 6.53
CA ASN A 56 13.57 -41.87 5.73
C ASN A 56 12.19 -41.40 6.20
N THR A 57 11.46 -40.69 5.37
CA THR A 57 10.14 -40.13 5.71
C THR A 57 9.04 -41.16 5.89
N GLN A 58 9.26 -42.44 5.51
CA GLN A 58 8.34 -43.51 5.80
C GLN A 58 8.35 -43.92 7.28
N THR A 59 9.47 -43.72 8.00
CA THR A 59 9.57 -44.11 9.41
C THR A 59 8.99 -42.99 10.30
N SER A 60 8.46 -43.36 11.48
CA SER A 60 7.97 -42.42 12.47
C SER A 60 9.05 -41.43 12.93
N MET A 61 10.29 -41.92 13.09
CA MET A 61 11.45 -41.09 13.44
C MET A 61 11.80 -40.12 12.30
N GLY A 62 11.76 -40.56 11.03
CA GLY A 62 12.02 -39.69 9.89
C GLY A 62 10.97 -38.60 9.74
N ARG A 63 9.70 -38.89 9.96
CA ARG A 63 8.62 -37.89 9.99
C ARG A 63 8.80 -36.90 11.14
N LEU A 64 9.18 -37.35 12.33
CA LEU A 64 9.48 -36.43 13.45
C LEU A 64 10.64 -35.51 13.10
N MET A 65 11.76 -36.03 12.57
CA MET A 65 12.89 -35.23 12.10
C MET A 65 12.47 -34.21 11.04
N MET A 66 11.65 -34.60 10.09
CA MET A 66 11.09 -33.73 9.07
C MET A 66 10.33 -32.55 9.70
N ASN A 67 9.41 -32.83 10.62
CA ASN A 67 8.62 -31.80 11.30
C ASN A 67 9.50 -30.82 12.08
N VAL A 68 10.55 -31.32 12.73
CA VAL A 68 11.54 -30.48 13.42
C VAL A 68 12.27 -29.58 12.43
N LEU A 69 12.73 -30.12 11.28
CA LEU A 69 13.41 -29.32 10.25
C LEU A 69 12.49 -28.29 9.62
N LEU A 70 11.22 -28.62 9.38
CA LEU A 70 10.22 -27.68 8.87
C LEU A 70 9.97 -26.54 9.87
N SER A 71 9.88 -26.84 11.17
CA SER A 71 9.71 -25.85 12.23
C SER A 71 10.91 -24.90 12.31
N PHE A 72 12.14 -25.40 12.20
CA PHE A 72 13.33 -24.57 12.13
C PHE A 72 13.34 -23.67 10.88
N ALA A 73 12.96 -24.20 9.72
CA ALA A 73 12.89 -23.40 8.50
C ALA A 73 11.84 -22.29 8.59
N GLN A 74 10.71 -22.54 9.24
CA GLN A 74 9.70 -21.53 9.51
C GLN A 74 10.24 -20.46 10.47
N PHE A 75 10.89 -20.86 11.55
CA PHE A 75 11.52 -19.95 12.49
C PHE A 75 12.56 -19.03 11.82
N GLU A 76 13.43 -19.59 10.95
CA GLU A 76 14.36 -18.75 10.16
C GLU A 76 13.64 -17.73 9.26
N ARG A 77 12.52 -18.12 8.62
CA ARG A 77 11.72 -17.18 7.81
C ARG A 77 11.16 -16.04 8.66
N GLU A 78 10.66 -16.36 9.85
CA GLU A 78 10.11 -15.37 10.79
C GLU A 78 11.18 -14.40 11.25
N LEU A 79 12.37 -14.89 11.63
CA LEU A 79 13.52 -14.07 12.01
C LEU A 79 13.99 -13.15 10.88
N ILE A 80 14.07 -13.65 9.64
CA ILE A 80 14.44 -12.81 8.48
C ILE A 80 13.39 -11.73 8.23
N SER A 81 12.11 -12.07 8.35
CA SER A 81 10.99 -11.13 8.20
C SER A 81 11.04 -10.06 9.29
N GLU A 82 11.27 -10.43 10.54
CA GLU A 82 11.40 -9.52 11.68
C GLU A 82 12.58 -8.56 11.48
N ARG A 83 13.77 -9.08 11.21
CA ARG A 83 14.97 -8.26 10.94
C ARG A 83 14.77 -7.31 9.76
N THR A 84 14.06 -7.76 8.72
CA THR A 84 13.75 -6.90 7.56
C THR A 84 12.79 -5.78 7.94
N ARG A 85 11.76 -6.09 8.73
CA ARG A 85 10.80 -5.11 9.25
C ARG A 85 11.50 -4.07 10.13
N ASP A 86 12.39 -4.50 11.01
CA ASP A 86 13.14 -3.62 11.89
C ASP A 86 14.09 -2.69 11.12
N LYS A 87 14.79 -3.22 10.11
CA LYS A 87 15.64 -2.41 9.21
C LYS A 87 14.81 -1.37 8.46
N MET A 88 13.62 -1.75 7.94
CA MET A 88 12.72 -0.81 7.27
C MET A 88 12.15 0.23 8.22
N ALA A 89 11.83 -0.15 9.47
CA ALA A 89 11.39 0.76 10.51
C ALA A 89 12.47 1.78 10.86
N ALA A 90 13.69 1.30 11.10
CA ALA A 90 14.85 2.15 11.40
C ALA A 90 15.19 3.10 10.23
N ALA A 91 15.08 2.62 8.98
CA ALA A 91 15.30 3.46 7.81
C ALA A 91 14.24 4.58 7.70
N ARG A 92 12.95 4.27 7.94
CA ARG A 92 11.88 5.29 7.95
C ARG A 92 12.07 6.33 9.06
N ARG A 93 12.47 5.92 10.25
CA ARG A 93 12.78 6.86 11.36
C ARG A 93 13.94 7.78 11.03
N LYS A 94 14.86 7.34 10.16
CA LYS A 94 15.94 8.18 9.62
C LYS A 94 15.51 9.00 8.38
N GLY A 95 14.22 9.04 8.04
CA GLY A 95 13.71 9.79 6.90
C GLY A 95 13.99 9.18 5.54
N LYS A 96 14.47 7.93 5.47
CA LYS A 96 14.81 7.29 4.19
C LYS A 96 13.58 6.76 3.47
N TYR A 97 13.63 6.82 2.14
CA TYR A 97 12.66 6.16 1.30
C TYR A 97 12.89 4.64 1.26
N VAL A 98 11.95 3.86 1.74
CA VAL A 98 12.04 2.39 1.81
C VAL A 98 11.27 1.68 0.70
N GLY A 99 10.95 2.38 -0.37
CA GLY A 99 10.18 1.85 -1.48
C GLY A 99 8.66 2.02 -1.29
N GLY A 100 7.91 1.56 -2.29
CA GLY A 100 6.47 1.70 -2.35
C GLY A 100 6.01 2.12 -3.75
N GLN A 101 4.77 2.62 -3.83
CA GLN A 101 4.25 3.20 -5.06
C GLN A 101 4.96 4.53 -5.33
N PRO A 102 5.46 4.77 -6.57
CA PRO A 102 6.04 6.06 -6.93
C PRO A 102 5.05 7.21 -6.72
N ILE A 103 5.57 8.30 -6.15
CA ILE A 103 4.80 9.50 -5.77
C ILE A 103 4.90 10.50 -6.91
N LEU A 104 3.79 11.11 -7.33
CA LEU A 104 3.80 12.20 -8.31
C LEU A 104 4.61 13.36 -7.75
N GLY A 105 5.45 13.99 -8.56
CA GLY A 105 6.39 15.04 -8.14
C GLY A 105 7.78 14.52 -7.77
N TYR A 106 7.95 13.20 -7.58
CA TYR A 106 9.25 12.61 -7.25
C TYR A 106 9.60 11.45 -8.16
N ASP A 107 10.87 11.34 -8.50
CA ASP A 107 11.48 10.16 -9.08
C ASP A 107 12.32 9.41 -8.03
N VAL A 108 12.51 8.12 -8.23
CA VAL A 108 13.30 7.28 -7.32
C VAL A 108 14.70 7.14 -7.88
N ASP A 109 15.68 7.75 -7.22
CA ASP A 109 17.08 7.43 -7.41
C ASP A 109 17.34 6.05 -6.80
N ARG A 110 17.55 5.05 -7.65
CA ARG A 110 17.71 3.65 -7.21
C ARG A 110 19.07 3.37 -6.61
N ASP A 111 20.07 4.13 -7.01
CA ASP A 111 21.46 3.93 -6.55
C ASP A 111 21.62 4.53 -5.16
N ALA A 112 21.10 5.71 -4.93
CA ALA A 112 21.10 6.37 -3.63
C ALA A 112 19.95 5.93 -2.70
N GLY A 113 18.91 5.26 -3.24
CA GLY A 113 17.73 4.82 -2.47
C GLY A 113 16.89 5.97 -1.91
N ARG A 114 16.86 7.12 -2.60
CA ARG A 114 16.16 8.34 -2.19
C ARG A 114 15.19 8.85 -3.23
N LEU A 115 14.26 9.72 -2.79
CA LEU A 115 13.39 10.48 -3.68
C LEU A 115 14.11 11.74 -4.16
N VAL A 116 14.01 12.03 -5.47
CA VAL A 116 14.53 13.24 -6.12
C VAL A 116 13.36 13.97 -6.74
N VAL A 117 13.33 15.30 -6.63
CA VAL A 117 12.26 16.13 -7.20
C VAL A 117 12.28 16.03 -8.72
N ASN A 118 11.12 15.78 -9.31
CA ASN A 118 10.87 15.91 -10.74
C ASN A 118 10.19 17.27 -10.96
N GLU A 119 10.91 18.24 -11.49
CA GLU A 119 10.44 19.63 -11.56
C GLU A 119 9.15 19.82 -12.37
N LEU A 120 8.95 19.06 -13.44
CA LEU A 120 7.72 19.12 -14.24
C LEU A 120 6.50 18.66 -13.43
N GLU A 121 6.64 17.54 -12.74
CA GLU A 121 5.56 17.02 -11.89
C GLU A 121 5.42 17.83 -10.59
N ALA A 122 6.51 18.39 -10.07
CA ALA A 122 6.50 19.24 -8.87
C ALA A 122 5.72 20.55 -9.13
N ALA A 123 5.87 21.13 -10.31
CA ALA A 123 5.06 22.28 -10.72
C ALA A 123 3.55 21.94 -10.71
N GLN A 124 3.17 20.78 -11.24
CA GLN A 124 1.79 20.29 -11.19
C GLN A 124 1.30 20.11 -9.75
N ILE A 125 2.13 19.57 -8.86
CA ILE A 125 1.78 19.40 -7.44
C ILE A 125 1.51 20.75 -6.78
N ARG A 126 2.40 21.73 -6.96
CA ARG A 126 2.21 23.09 -6.40
C ARG A 126 0.90 23.70 -6.89
N GLU A 127 0.58 23.54 -8.18
CA GLU A 127 -0.65 24.07 -8.76
C GLU A 127 -1.90 23.31 -8.24
N ILE A 128 -1.85 21.99 -8.06
CA ILE A 128 -2.95 21.21 -7.45
C ILE A 128 -3.27 21.72 -6.03
N PHE A 129 -2.25 22.04 -5.23
CA PHE A 129 -2.44 22.61 -3.89
C PHE A 129 -3.10 24.00 -3.96
N GLN A 130 -2.71 24.85 -4.90
CA GLN A 130 -3.32 26.17 -5.10
C GLN A 130 -4.77 26.05 -5.57
N LEU A 131 -5.06 25.24 -6.58
CA LEU A 131 -6.42 24.97 -7.05
C LEU A 131 -7.34 24.50 -5.93
N TYR A 132 -6.81 23.66 -5.01
CA TYR A 132 -7.62 23.23 -3.88
C TYR A 132 -7.89 24.36 -2.87
N LEU A 133 -6.97 25.29 -2.68
CA LEU A 133 -7.20 26.48 -1.84
C LEU A 133 -8.19 27.47 -2.47
N GLU A 134 -8.23 27.54 -3.80
CA GLU A 134 -9.16 28.40 -4.55
C GLU A 134 -10.58 27.83 -4.56
N HIS A 135 -10.72 26.55 -4.88
CA HIS A 135 -12.04 25.91 -5.00
C HIS A 135 -12.60 25.40 -3.68
N GLU A 136 -11.77 25.10 -2.71
CA GLU A 136 -12.08 24.46 -1.42
C GLU A 136 -12.94 23.19 -1.52
N ALA A 137 -13.08 22.62 -2.72
CA ALA A 137 -13.93 21.48 -3.03
C ALA A 137 -13.20 20.43 -3.86
N LEU A 138 -13.06 19.20 -3.32
CA LEU A 138 -12.33 18.12 -4.00
C LEU A 138 -12.91 17.78 -5.38
N LEU A 139 -14.24 17.80 -5.55
CA LEU A 139 -14.86 17.43 -6.82
C LEU A 139 -14.68 18.48 -7.90
N ALA A 140 -14.65 19.78 -7.52
CA ALA A 140 -14.35 20.86 -8.46
C ALA A 140 -12.92 20.76 -8.99
N VAL A 141 -11.95 20.53 -8.09
CA VAL A 141 -10.56 20.32 -8.50
C VAL A 141 -10.41 19.08 -9.37
N VAL A 142 -11.05 17.95 -9.04
CA VAL A 142 -11.02 16.74 -9.88
C VAL A 142 -11.52 17.04 -11.30
N ALA A 143 -12.62 17.78 -11.45
CA ALA A 143 -13.15 18.13 -12.75
C ALA A 143 -12.17 19.01 -13.55
N GLU A 144 -11.50 19.96 -12.90
CA GLU A 144 -10.49 20.80 -13.53
C GLU A 144 -9.24 20.02 -13.95
N LEU A 145 -8.75 19.10 -13.09
CA LEU A 145 -7.63 18.22 -13.43
C LEU A 145 -7.94 17.33 -14.64
N ASP A 146 -9.19 16.86 -14.75
CA ASP A 146 -9.66 16.05 -15.89
C ASP A 146 -9.70 16.89 -17.18
N GLN A 147 -10.20 18.13 -17.13
CA GLN A 147 -10.18 19.06 -18.26
C GLN A 147 -8.75 19.38 -18.74
N ARG A 148 -7.80 19.47 -17.84
CA ARG A 148 -6.37 19.69 -18.13
C ARG A 148 -5.66 18.40 -18.60
N GLY A 149 -6.32 17.24 -18.55
CA GLY A 149 -5.75 15.93 -18.90
C GLY A 149 -4.68 15.45 -17.92
N TRP A 150 -4.68 15.95 -16.67
CA TRP A 150 -3.70 15.58 -15.67
C TRP A 150 -4.06 14.25 -15.03
N THR A 151 -3.03 13.42 -14.86
CA THR A 151 -3.17 12.04 -14.39
C THR A 151 -2.26 11.75 -13.20
N THR A 152 -2.57 10.69 -12.48
CA THR A 152 -1.69 10.16 -11.42
C THR A 152 -0.36 9.70 -12.01
N LYS A 153 0.70 9.63 -11.18
CA LYS A 153 2.04 9.18 -11.59
C LYS A 153 1.98 7.93 -12.46
N ARG A 154 2.64 7.97 -13.61
CA ARG A 154 2.82 6.81 -14.50
C ARG A 154 4.20 6.21 -14.28
N TRP A 155 4.28 4.90 -14.11
CA TRP A 155 5.56 4.22 -13.92
C TRP A 155 5.57 2.82 -14.53
N THR A 156 6.78 2.31 -14.79
CA THR A 156 6.99 0.94 -15.26
C THR A 156 7.53 0.07 -14.13
N THR A 157 6.89 -1.08 -13.89
CA THR A 157 7.34 -2.06 -12.89
C THR A 157 8.62 -2.75 -13.36
N ARG A 158 9.34 -3.44 -12.43
CA ARG A 158 10.52 -4.25 -12.80
C ARG A 158 10.24 -5.33 -13.85
N LYS A 159 8.99 -5.78 -13.96
CA LYS A 159 8.54 -6.78 -14.96
C LYS A 159 8.09 -6.14 -16.28
N GLY A 160 8.38 -4.85 -16.53
CA GLY A 160 8.02 -4.13 -17.76
C GLY A 160 6.55 -3.71 -17.87
N LYS A 161 5.71 -3.97 -16.87
CA LYS A 161 4.29 -3.59 -16.91
C LYS A 161 4.11 -2.13 -16.51
N GLN A 162 3.42 -1.35 -17.35
CA GLN A 162 3.03 0.03 -17.02
C GLN A 162 1.89 0.06 -16.00
N ARG A 163 1.99 1.01 -15.06
CA ARG A 163 1.00 1.27 -14.02
C ARG A 163 0.82 2.77 -13.82
N GLY A 164 -0.30 3.17 -13.17
CA GLY A 164 -0.64 4.57 -12.95
C GLY A 164 -1.20 5.24 -14.21
N GLY A 165 -1.06 6.58 -14.33
CA GLY A 165 -1.58 7.36 -15.45
C GLY A 165 -3.11 7.34 -15.55
N ARG A 166 -3.81 7.27 -14.40
CA ARG A 166 -5.27 7.30 -14.32
C ARG A 166 -5.73 8.73 -14.00
N ALA A 167 -6.92 9.09 -14.48
CA ALA A 167 -7.56 10.32 -14.07
C ALA A 167 -7.69 10.39 -12.54
N PHE A 168 -7.61 11.60 -11.98
CA PHE A 168 -7.80 11.79 -10.57
C PHE A 168 -9.25 11.52 -10.18
N ASN A 169 -9.45 10.95 -9.00
CA ASN A 169 -10.73 10.87 -8.34
C ASN A 169 -10.63 11.50 -6.94
N LYS A 170 -11.77 11.65 -6.26
CA LYS A 170 -11.82 12.26 -4.93
C LYS A 170 -10.81 11.65 -3.95
N ASN A 171 -10.68 10.32 -3.94
CA ASN A 171 -9.81 9.62 -3.00
C ASN A 171 -8.33 9.80 -3.36
N SER A 172 -7.97 9.71 -4.65
CA SER A 172 -6.58 9.91 -5.09
C SER A 172 -6.12 11.35 -4.85
N LEU A 173 -6.99 12.34 -5.09
CA LEU A 173 -6.71 13.74 -4.78
C LEU A 173 -6.59 13.97 -3.28
N TYR A 174 -7.50 13.44 -2.47
CA TYR A 174 -7.41 13.52 -1.01
C TYR A 174 -6.11 12.93 -0.48
N ASN A 175 -5.73 11.74 -0.95
CA ASN A 175 -4.48 11.09 -0.57
C ASN A 175 -3.25 11.90 -0.98
N LEU A 176 -3.29 12.57 -2.14
CA LEU A 176 -2.24 13.48 -2.57
C LEU A 176 -2.14 14.67 -1.62
N LEU A 177 -3.23 15.39 -1.37
CA LEU A 177 -3.26 16.59 -0.53
C LEU A 177 -2.91 16.32 0.95
N THR A 178 -3.07 15.09 1.44
CA THR A 178 -2.73 14.70 2.81
C THR A 178 -1.37 14.01 2.96
N ASN A 179 -0.63 13.85 1.85
CA ASN A 179 0.65 13.16 1.87
C ASN A 179 1.76 14.09 2.39
N VAL A 180 2.27 13.80 3.57
CA VAL A 180 3.33 14.56 4.25
C VAL A 180 4.68 14.53 3.53
N THR A 181 4.87 13.64 2.55
CA THR A 181 6.07 13.58 1.73
C THR A 181 6.28 14.88 0.96
N TYR A 182 5.20 15.59 0.58
CA TYR A 182 5.32 16.87 -0.13
C TYR A 182 5.93 18.02 0.70
N VAL A 183 5.93 17.89 2.03
CA VAL A 183 6.59 18.84 2.95
C VAL A 183 7.91 18.28 3.51
N GLY A 184 8.54 17.35 2.81
CA GLY A 184 9.84 16.80 3.21
C GLY A 184 9.78 15.86 4.42
N LYS A 185 8.62 15.29 4.76
CA LYS A 185 8.46 14.42 5.93
C LYS A 185 8.14 12.98 5.54
N VAL A 186 8.52 12.04 6.39
CA VAL A 186 8.20 10.61 6.28
C VAL A 186 7.33 10.19 7.44
N ARG A 187 6.17 9.58 7.13
CA ARG A 187 5.29 9.01 8.16
C ARG A 187 5.65 7.56 8.43
N TYR A 188 5.86 7.25 9.70
CA TYR A 188 5.97 5.88 10.16
C TYR A 188 5.05 5.63 11.35
N ARG A 189 3.99 4.84 11.17
CA ARG A 189 2.87 4.70 12.11
C ARG A 189 2.26 6.06 12.44
N ASP A 190 2.27 6.47 13.70
CA ASP A 190 1.72 7.74 14.16
C ASP A 190 2.80 8.85 14.29
N GLU A 191 4.05 8.52 13.97
CA GLU A 191 5.19 9.44 14.07
C GLU A 191 5.51 10.07 12.70
N LEU A 192 5.95 11.33 12.72
CA LEU A 192 6.48 12.05 11.56
C LEU A 192 7.97 12.31 11.78
N HIS A 193 8.76 11.96 10.78
CA HIS A 193 10.21 12.18 10.78
C HIS A 193 10.61 13.08 9.63
N GLU A 194 11.68 13.85 9.79
CA GLU A 194 12.26 14.62 8.69
C GLU A 194 12.79 13.67 7.61
N GLY A 195 12.38 13.89 6.35
CA GLY A 195 12.81 13.10 5.21
C GLY A 195 14.14 13.54 4.65
N GLU A 196 14.89 12.62 4.01
CA GLU A 196 16.11 12.94 3.26
C GLU A 196 15.81 13.61 1.89
N HIS A 197 14.53 13.70 1.50
CA HIS A 197 14.10 14.28 0.24
C HIS A 197 13.68 15.75 0.40
N GLU A 198 13.83 16.51 -0.68
CA GLU A 198 13.45 17.90 -0.72
C GLU A 198 11.91 18.07 -0.74
N ALA A 199 11.42 19.09 -0.05
CA ALA A 199 10.00 19.44 -0.04
C ALA A 199 9.57 20.09 -1.36
N ILE A 200 8.41 19.73 -1.90
CA ILE A 200 7.81 20.37 -3.08
C ILE A 200 6.88 21.52 -2.69
N VAL A 201 6.20 21.38 -1.56
CA VAL A 201 5.21 22.32 -1.03
C VAL A 201 5.71 22.86 0.31
N ASP A 202 5.56 24.14 0.54
CA ASP A 202 5.89 24.76 1.83
C ASP A 202 4.89 24.33 2.92
N VAL A 203 5.36 24.33 4.16
CA VAL A 203 4.58 23.87 5.32
C VAL A 203 3.32 24.71 5.52
N ALA A 204 3.39 26.03 5.29
CA ALA A 204 2.26 26.94 5.49
C ALA A 204 1.11 26.63 4.51
N THR A 205 1.43 26.42 3.23
CA THR A 205 0.45 26.02 2.21
C THR A 205 -0.16 24.66 2.53
N PHE A 206 0.67 23.69 2.93
CA PHE A 206 0.16 22.38 3.33
C PHE A 206 -0.79 22.45 4.51
N GLU A 207 -0.45 23.19 5.56
CA GLU A 207 -1.30 23.37 6.75
C GLU A 207 -2.63 24.07 6.42
N ARG A 208 -2.60 25.08 5.55
CA ARG A 208 -3.83 25.73 5.06
C ARG A 208 -4.75 24.73 4.38
N VAL A 209 -4.21 23.88 3.51
CA VAL A 209 -4.97 22.80 2.84
C VAL A 209 -5.54 21.81 3.87
N GLN A 210 -4.75 21.38 4.88
CA GLN A 210 -5.25 20.49 5.92
C GLN A 210 -6.40 21.13 6.73
N ASN A 211 -6.33 22.43 7.00
CA ASN A 211 -7.38 23.17 7.72
C ASN A 211 -8.68 23.19 6.91
N VAL A 212 -8.61 23.48 5.59
CA VAL A 212 -9.76 23.45 4.69
C VAL A 212 -10.35 22.04 4.60
N LEU A 213 -9.53 21.00 4.46
CA LEU A 213 -9.98 19.60 4.44
C LEU A 213 -10.71 19.23 5.73
N ARG A 214 -10.19 19.60 6.91
CA ARG A 214 -10.83 19.35 8.22
C ARG A 214 -12.15 20.10 8.36
N ARG A 215 -12.22 21.37 7.92
CA ARG A 215 -13.45 22.15 7.91
C ARG A 215 -14.50 21.49 7.04
N ASN A 216 -14.16 21.11 5.82
CA ASN A 216 -15.08 20.48 4.88
C ASN A 216 -15.55 19.09 5.33
N HIS A 217 -14.75 18.34 6.09
CA HIS A 217 -15.16 17.08 6.68
C HIS A 217 -16.23 17.28 7.76
N ARG A 218 -16.09 18.32 8.61
CA ARG A 218 -17.08 18.63 9.67
C ARG A 218 -18.40 19.17 9.11
N THR A 219 -18.33 20.04 8.09
CA THR A 219 -19.53 20.66 7.51
C THR A 219 -20.22 19.82 6.45
N GLY A 220 -19.63 18.66 6.07
CA GLY A 220 -20.21 17.74 5.11
C GLY A 220 -20.33 18.29 3.67
N GLY A 221 -19.59 19.34 3.31
CA GLY A 221 -19.65 19.98 1.99
C GLY A 221 -21.02 20.63 1.74
N ALA A 222 -21.47 21.47 2.66
CA ALA A 222 -22.81 22.04 2.70
C ALA A 222 -23.24 22.74 1.38
N GLU A 223 -22.32 23.42 0.69
CA GLU A 223 -22.63 24.14 -0.55
C GLU A 223 -22.94 23.19 -1.73
N VAL A 224 -22.16 22.13 -1.89
CA VAL A 224 -22.29 21.19 -3.03
C VAL A 224 -23.55 20.30 -2.90
N ARG A 225 -24.06 20.08 -1.69
CA ARG A 225 -25.21 19.19 -1.44
C ARG A 225 -26.57 19.91 -1.30
N ASN A 226 -26.61 21.21 -1.46
CA ASN A 226 -27.88 21.96 -1.32
C ASN A 226 -28.72 21.95 -2.62
N GLN A 227 -28.91 20.78 -3.23
CA GLN A 227 -29.72 20.60 -4.45
C GLN A 227 -31.16 21.09 -4.33
N PHE A 228 -31.66 21.25 -3.10
CA PHE A 228 -33.06 21.60 -2.83
C PHE A 228 -33.24 23.02 -2.23
N GLY A 229 -32.18 23.83 -2.19
CA GLY A 229 -32.26 25.21 -1.71
C GLY A 229 -32.72 25.35 -0.25
N ALA A 230 -32.22 24.53 0.67
CA ALA A 230 -32.53 24.65 2.10
C ALA A 230 -31.76 25.83 2.69
N LEU A 231 -32.48 26.91 3.06
CA LEU A 231 -31.91 28.20 3.48
C LEU A 231 -30.95 28.10 4.68
N LEU A 232 -31.28 27.24 5.67
CA LEU A 232 -30.53 27.15 6.93
C LEU A 232 -29.53 25.98 6.93
N LYS A 233 -29.27 25.34 5.79
CA LYS A 233 -28.34 24.24 5.70
C LYS A 233 -26.90 24.70 6.00
N GLY A 234 -26.25 24.04 6.95
CA GLY A 234 -24.90 24.39 7.42
C GLY A 234 -24.82 25.58 8.36
N LEU A 235 -25.94 26.26 8.61
CA LEU A 235 -26.03 27.36 9.58
C LEU A 235 -26.52 26.90 10.96
N LEU A 236 -27.34 25.86 11.00
CA LEU A 236 -27.88 25.32 12.26
C LEU A 236 -26.97 24.24 12.83
N HIS A 237 -26.63 24.39 14.09
CA HIS A 237 -25.84 23.42 14.86
C HIS A 237 -26.57 23.07 16.16
N CYS A 238 -26.46 21.81 16.56
CA CYS A 238 -26.97 21.36 17.85
C CYS A 238 -26.17 22.01 18.99
N THR A 239 -26.81 22.73 19.89
CA THR A 239 -26.13 23.42 21.01
C THR A 239 -25.33 22.45 21.91
N PRO A 240 -25.87 21.25 22.28
CA PRO A 240 -25.16 20.35 23.18
C PRO A 240 -23.94 19.67 22.55
N CYS A 241 -23.98 19.30 21.24
CA CYS A 241 -22.92 18.49 20.59
C CYS A 241 -22.18 19.22 19.47
N GLY A 242 -22.57 20.44 19.11
CA GLY A 242 -21.93 21.22 18.03
C GLY A 242 -22.08 20.64 16.63
N CYS A 243 -22.80 19.54 16.44
CA CYS A 243 -23.00 18.91 15.14
C CYS A 243 -23.94 19.74 14.25
N SER A 244 -23.60 19.82 12.94
CA SER A 244 -24.47 20.49 11.96
C SER A 244 -25.78 19.71 11.79
N MET A 245 -26.90 20.40 11.81
CA MET A 245 -28.23 19.81 11.59
C MET A 245 -28.48 19.58 10.10
N SER A 246 -28.98 18.40 9.75
CA SER A 246 -29.38 18.08 8.39
C SER A 246 -30.86 18.39 8.16
N HIS A 247 -31.20 18.89 6.98
CA HIS A 247 -32.59 19.11 6.62
C HIS A 247 -33.22 17.82 6.07
N SER A 248 -34.49 17.61 6.37
CA SER A 248 -35.35 16.62 5.73
C SER A 248 -36.56 17.30 5.07
N HIS A 249 -37.26 16.61 4.19
CA HIS A 249 -38.47 17.11 3.57
C HIS A 249 -39.55 16.04 3.48
N SER A 250 -40.79 16.44 3.59
CA SER A 250 -41.92 15.62 3.28
C SER A 250 -42.75 16.28 2.16
N THR A 251 -43.34 15.45 1.29
CA THR A 251 -44.23 15.95 0.20
C THR A 251 -45.64 15.46 0.49
N LYS A 252 -46.62 16.37 0.62
CA LYS A 252 -48.02 16.03 0.70
C LYS A 252 -48.70 16.07 -0.70
N GLN A 253 -49.88 15.46 -0.81
CA GLN A 253 -50.72 15.54 -2.00
C GLN A 253 -50.81 17.00 -2.50
N GLY A 254 -50.51 17.24 -3.79
CA GLY A 254 -50.43 18.58 -4.37
C GLY A 254 -49.02 19.14 -4.54
N ASN A 255 -47.97 18.31 -4.44
CA ASN A 255 -46.56 18.68 -4.69
C ASN A 255 -45.97 19.75 -3.77
N LYS A 256 -46.61 20.11 -2.64
CA LYS A 256 -46.11 21.07 -1.66
C LYS A 256 -45.08 20.39 -0.75
N ARG A 257 -43.86 20.88 -0.81
CA ARG A 257 -42.73 20.38 0.04
C ARG A 257 -42.63 21.14 1.35
N TYR A 258 -42.68 20.43 2.44
CA TYR A 258 -42.39 20.94 3.78
C TYR A 258 -40.97 20.56 4.17
N ARG A 259 -40.20 21.52 4.68
CA ARG A 259 -38.80 21.33 5.08
C ARG A 259 -38.70 21.39 6.59
N TYR A 260 -37.88 20.48 7.15
CA TYR A 260 -37.61 20.36 8.57
C TYR A 260 -36.10 20.38 8.78
N TYR A 261 -35.63 20.88 9.91
CA TYR A 261 -34.23 20.94 10.28
C TYR A 261 -33.99 20.21 11.58
#